data_f1c185fa7fd1efba1c3e22f7ffd0ac8a
#
_entry.id   f1c185fa7fd1efba1c3e22f7ffd0ac8a
#
_cell.length_a   1.000
_cell.length_b   1.000
_cell.length_c   1.000
_cell.angle_alpha   90.00
_cell.angle_beta   90.00
_cell.angle_gamma   90.00
#
_symmetry.space_group_name_H-M   'P 1'
#
loop_
_entity.id
_entity.type
_entity.pdbx_description
1 polymer ?
#
loop_
_entity_poly.entity_id
_entity_poly.type
_entity_poly.pdbx_seq_one_letter_code
_entity_poly.pdbx_strand_id
1 'polypeptide(L)'
;MYKRQLVGIAPIYIAIQAIPDGTGKNAADGTQHGEKGVPFYRDIQLLLIGVVVLALAFAEGSANDWLPLLMVDGHGFSPTSGSLIYAGFTLGMTVGRFTGGWFIDRYSRVAVVRASALMGALGIGLIIFVDSAWVAGVSVVLWGLGASLGFPLTISAASDTGPDAPTRVSVVATTGYLAFLVGPPLLGYLGEHYGLRSAMLVVLALVILAAIVAKAVAKPDTKTQTAMENS
;
A
#
# COMPACT_ATOMS: atom_id res chain seq x y z
N MET A 1 -32.15 -5.49 -7.25
CA MET A 1 -30.77 -6.01 -7.10
C MET A 1 -29.89 -5.71 -8.32
N TYR A 2 -30.41 -5.76 -9.56
CA TYR A 2 -29.63 -5.56 -10.80
C TYR A 2 -29.11 -4.13 -11.08
N LYS A 3 -29.75 -3.06 -10.57
CA LYS A 3 -29.34 -1.68 -10.85
C LYS A 3 -27.95 -1.31 -10.28
N ARG A 4 -27.54 -1.90 -9.16
CA ARG A 4 -26.21 -1.67 -8.56
C ARG A 4 -25.08 -2.35 -9.36
N GLN A 5 -25.35 -3.47 -9.98
CA GLN A 5 -24.36 -4.19 -10.82
C GLN A 5 -24.13 -3.48 -12.16
N LEU A 6 -25.17 -2.88 -12.74
CA LEU A 6 -25.06 -2.10 -13.98
C LEU A 6 -24.18 -0.84 -13.80
N VAL A 7 -24.22 -0.18 -12.64
CA VAL A 7 -23.36 0.98 -12.33
C VAL A 7 -21.88 0.59 -12.26
N GLY A 8 -21.57 -0.64 -11.83
CA GLY A 8 -20.18 -1.15 -11.84
C GLY A 8 -19.68 -1.61 -13.21
N ILE A 9 -20.57 -2.07 -14.09
CA ILE A 9 -20.19 -2.58 -15.42
C ILE A 9 -19.98 -1.45 -16.43
N ALA A 10 -20.73 -0.35 -16.34
CA ALA A 10 -20.63 0.76 -17.27
C ALA A 10 -19.22 1.40 -17.34
N PRO A 11 -18.56 1.73 -16.20
CA PRO A 11 -17.19 2.27 -16.27
C PRO A 11 -16.16 1.26 -16.80
N ILE A 12 -16.35 -0.05 -16.53
CA ILE A 12 -15.48 -1.10 -17.10
C ILE A 12 -15.66 -1.17 -18.63
N TYR A 13 -16.89 -1.10 -19.11
CA TYR A 13 -17.17 -1.11 -20.55
C TYR A 13 -16.59 0.13 -21.25
N ILE A 14 -16.74 1.31 -20.65
CA ILE A 14 -16.17 2.57 -21.14
C ILE A 14 -14.62 2.49 -21.14
N ALA A 15 -14.03 1.96 -20.07
CA ALA A 15 -12.58 1.78 -19.98
C ALA A 15 -12.04 0.83 -21.07
N ILE A 16 -12.75 -0.27 -21.36
CA ILE A 16 -12.39 -1.23 -22.42
C ILE A 16 -12.44 -0.54 -23.80
N GLN A 17 -13.45 0.29 -24.05
CA GLN A 17 -13.56 1.02 -25.33
C GLN A 17 -12.55 2.15 -25.46
N ALA A 18 -12.05 2.70 -24.35
CA ALA A 18 -11.01 3.73 -24.36
C ALA A 18 -9.59 3.16 -24.58
N ILE A 19 -9.42 1.82 -24.54
CA ILE A 19 -8.12 1.19 -24.83
C ILE A 19 -7.90 1.21 -26.35
N PRO A 20 -6.83 1.85 -26.85
CA PRO A 20 -6.52 1.87 -28.28
C PRO A 20 -6.38 0.45 -28.86
N ASP A 21 -6.91 0.24 -30.08
CA ASP A 21 -6.78 -1.04 -30.77
C ASP A 21 -5.29 -1.39 -30.98
N GLY A 22 -4.92 -2.60 -30.56
CA GLY A 22 -3.53 -3.07 -30.62
C GLY A 22 -2.75 -2.99 -29.30
N THR A 23 -3.31 -2.36 -28.27
CA THR A 23 -2.71 -2.39 -26.92
C THR A 23 -2.61 -3.84 -26.44
N GLY A 24 -1.38 -4.31 -26.16
CA GLY A 24 -1.10 -5.69 -25.71
C GLY A 24 -0.76 -6.69 -26.82
N LYS A 25 -0.99 -6.41 -28.11
CA LYS A 25 -0.59 -7.31 -29.19
C LYS A 25 0.94 -7.42 -29.33
N ASN A 26 1.67 -6.37 -29.03
CA ASN A 26 3.14 -6.37 -29.08
C ASN A 26 3.80 -7.11 -27.91
N ALA A 27 3.05 -7.47 -26.87
CA ALA A 27 3.58 -8.26 -25.75
C ALA A 27 3.60 -9.77 -26.05
N ALA A 28 2.83 -10.25 -27.03
CA ALA A 28 2.76 -11.67 -27.38
C ALA A 28 3.78 -12.08 -28.47
N ASP A 29 4.27 -11.13 -29.28
CA ASP A 29 5.14 -11.41 -30.43
C ASP A 29 6.61 -10.98 -30.24
N GLY A 30 6.90 -10.35 -29.10
CA GLY A 30 8.25 -9.93 -28.74
C GLY A 30 8.99 -11.00 -27.93
N THR A 31 9.53 -12.03 -28.59
CA THR A 31 10.77 -12.67 -28.13
C THR A 31 11.92 -11.66 -28.19
N GLN A 32 11.79 -10.55 -27.45
CA GLN A 32 12.98 -9.81 -27.08
C GLN A 32 13.74 -10.72 -26.11
N HIS A 33 14.83 -11.30 -26.60
CA HIS A 33 15.94 -11.75 -25.77
C HIS A 33 16.50 -10.49 -25.07
N GLY A 34 15.71 -9.95 -24.13
CA GLY A 34 16.18 -8.97 -23.18
C GLY A 34 17.24 -9.69 -22.32
N GLU A 35 18.35 -9.03 -22.07
CA GLU A 35 19.37 -9.47 -21.13
C GLU A 35 18.72 -10.14 -19.93
N LYS A 36 19.19 -11.35 -19.59
CA LYS A 36 18.70 -12.10 -18.42
C LYS A 36 18.96 -11.24 -17.20
N GLY A 37 17.95 -10.46 -16.80
CA GLY A 37 18.02 -9.63 -15.61
C GLY A 37 18.44 -10.48 -14.40
N VAL A 38 19.04 -9.85 -13.42
CA VAL A 38 19.40 -10.51 -12.15
C VAL A 38 18.15 -11.21 -11.62
N PRO A 39 18.20 -12.49 -11.22
CA PRO A 39 17.06 -13.18 -10.64
C PRO A 39 16.45 -12.33 -9.52
N PHE A 40 15.11 -12.17 -9.47
CA PHE A 40 14.39 -11.26 -8.55
C PHE A 40 14.82 -11.44 -7.08
N TYR A 41 15.18 -12.66 -6.65
CA TYR A 41 15.66 -12.95 -5.29
C TYR A 41 17.08 -12.44 -4.99
N ARG A 42 17.81 -11.96 -6.00
CA ARG A 42 19.14 -11.32 -5.85
C ARG A 42 19.10 -9.81 -6.02
N ASP A 43 17.96 -9.27 -6.45
CA ASP A 43 17.76 -7.84 -6.56
C ASP A 43 17.33 -7.27 -5.22
N ILE A 44 18.31 -6.79 -4.43
CA ILE A 44 18.09 -6.23 -3.10
C ILE A 44 17.13 -5.05 -3.15
N GLN A 45 17.19 -4.20 -4.17
CA GLN A 45 16.28 -3.07 -4.31
C GLN A 45 14.83 -3.54 -4.47
N LEU A 46 14.59 -4.53 -5.35
CA LEU A 46 13.28 -5.11 -5.56
C LEU A 46 12.74 -5.77 -4.28
N LEU A 47 13.59 -6.51 -3.57
CA LEU A 47 13.21 -7.13 -2.28
C LEU A 47 12.84 -6.08 -1.24
N LEU A 48 13.58 -4.98 -1.15
CA LEU A 48 13.26 -3.88 -0.21
C LEU A 48 11.98 -3.14 -0.62
N ILE A 49 11.71 -2.95 -1.92
CA ILE A 49 10.41 -2.44 -2.41
C ILE A 49 9.30 -3.42 -1.99
N GLY A 50 9.53 -4.73 -2.10
CA GLY A 50 8.64 -5.78 -1.61
C GLY A 50 8.35 -5.67 -0.12
N VAL A 51 9.36 -5.39 0.71
CA VAL A 51 9.17 -5.15 2.16
C VAL A 51 8.29 -3.90 2.40
N VAL A 52 8.50 -2.82 1.65
CA VAL A 52 7.69 -1.61 1.80
C VAL A 52 6.23 -1.87 1.43
N VAL A 53 5.98 -2.54 0.28
CA VAL A 53 4.59 -2.82 -0.13
C VAL A 53 3.93 -3.80 0.83
N LEU A 54 4.63 -4.83 1.28
CA LEU A 54 4.11 -5.80 2.25
C LEU A 54 3.66 -5.10 3.52
N ALA A 55 4.50 -4.24 4.09
CA ALA A 55 4.21 -3.53 5.34
C ALA A 55 3.01 -2.58 5.21
N LEU A 56 2.97 -1.79 4.13
CA LEU A 56 1.91 -0.80 3.94
C LEU A 56 0.58 -1.44 3.51
N ALA A 57 0.62 -2.49 2.68
CA ALA A 57 -0.56 -3.28 2.32
C ALA A 57 -1.10 -4.06 3.53
N PHE A 58 -0.21 -4.62 4.36
CA PHE A 58 -0.61 -5.28 5.61
C PHE A 58 -1.32 -4.30 6.54
N ALA A 59 -0.81 -3.08 6.69
CA ALA A 59 -1.44 -2.04 7.51
C ALA A 59 -2.80 -1.61 6.97
N GLU A 60 -2.94 -1.44 5.64
CA GLU A 60 -4.23 -1.14 4.99
C GLU A 60 -5.23 -2.28 5.19
N GLY A 61 -4.83 -3.53 4.93
CA GLY A 61 -5.66 -4.72 5.13
C GLY A 61 -6.11 -4.89 6.58
N SER A 62 -5.20 -4.62 7.52
CA SER A 62 -5.51 -4.66 8.95
C SER A 62 -6.61 -3.66 9.34
N ALA A 63 -6.58 -2.46 8.76
CA ALA A 63 -7.63 -1.47 8.99
C ALA A 63 -8.97 -1.92 8.39
N ASN A 64 -8.95 -2.46 7.18
CA ASN A 64 -10.16 -2.90 6.48
C ASN A 64 -10.93 -3.97 7.26
N ASP A 65 -10.22 -4.93 7.87
CA ASP A 65 -10.85 -6.08 8.49
C ASP A 65 -11.02 -5.92 10.00
N TRP A 66 -10.11 -5.22 10.68
CA TRP A 66 -10.07 -5.22 12.15
C TRP A 66 -10.33 -3.86 12.80
N LEU A 67 -10.30 -2.75 12.06
CA LEU A 67 -10.43 -1.42 12.67
C LEU A 67 -11.76 -1.20 13.40
N PRO A 68 -12.94 -1.58 12.85
CA PRO A 68 -14.20 -1.44 13.58
C PRO A 68 -14.19 -2.21 14.90
N LEU A 69 -13.71 -3.45 14.89
CA LEU A 69 -13.64 -4.31 16.05
C LEU A 69 -12.62 -3.79 17.08
N LEU A 70 -11.46 -3.33 16.61
CA LEU A 70 -10.44 -2.68 17.44
C LEU A 70 -10.99 -1.46 18.19
N MET A 71 -11.85 -0.68 17.57
CA MET A 71 -12.50 0.47 18.21
C MET A 71 -13.52 0.03 19.26
N VAL A 72 -14.31 -1.01 18.98
CA VAL A 72 -15.30 -1.53 19.92
C VAL A 72 -14.61 -2.18 21.11
N ASP A 73 -13.76 -3.17 20.87
CA ASP A 73 -13.16 -4.00 21.92
C ASP A 73 -12.00 -3.30 22.64
N GLY A 74 -11.23 -2.50 21.91
CA GLY A 74 -10.03 -1.85 22.42
C GLY A 74 -10.27 -0.48 23.07
N HIS A 75 -11.33 0.24 22.67
CA HIS A 75 -11.59 1.62 23.09
C HIS A 75 -13.03 1.87 23.57
N GLY A 76 -13.87 0.82 23.66
CA GLY A 76 -15.21 0.90 24.21
C GLY A 76 -16.23 1.66 23.34
N PHE A 77 -16.00 1.79 22.04
CA PHE A 77 -16.98 2.39 21.13
C PHE A 77 -18.18 1.48 20.94
N SER A 78 -19.35 2.07 20.67
CA SER A 78 -20.48 1.29 20.17
C SER A 78 -20.17 0.71 18.79
N PRO A 79 -20.80 -0.39 18.36
CA PRO A 79 -20.61 -0.96 17.02
C PRO A 79 -20.86 0.05 15.89
N THR A 80 -21.88 0.91 16.06
CA THR A 80 -22.19 1.99 15.10
C THR A 80 -21.05 3.01 15.02
N SER A 81 -20.52 3.44 16.17
CA SER A 81 -19.41 4.39 16.23
C SER A 81 -18.12 3.79 15.67
N GLY A 82 -17.83 2.51 15.92
CA GLY A 82 -16.69 1.81 15.32
C GLY A 82 -16.76 1.79 13.79
N SER A 83 -17.94 1.55 13.23
CA SER A 83 -18.15 1.60 11.77
C SER A 83 -17.99 3.03 11.20
N LEU A 84 -18.44 4.07 11.92
CA LEU A 84 -18.25 5.47 11.52
C LEU A 84 -16.77 5.88 11.56
N ILE A 85 -16.02 5.38 12.53
CA ILE A 85 -14.58 5.62 12.62
C ILE A 85 -13.84 4.99 11.43
N TYR A 86 -14.25 3.80 11.01
CA TYR A 86 -13.73 3.19 9.78
C TYR A 86 -14.03 4.06 8.53
N ALA A 87 -15.19 4.71 8.47
CA ALA A 87 -15.47 5.70 7.43
C ALA A 87 -14.48 6.88 7.48
N GLY A 88 -14.02 7.29 8.67
CA GLY A 88 -12.94 8.27 8.84
C GLY A 88 -11.60 7.80 8.25
N PHE A 89 -11.24 6.52 8.44
CA PHE A 89 -10.06 5.91 7.80
C PHE A 89 -10.15 5.97 6.28
N THR A 90 -11.26 5.52 5.71
CA THR A 90 -11.47 5.52 4.25
C THR A 90 -11.52 6.93 3.67
N LEU A 91 -12.05 7.90 4.40
CA LEU A 91 -12.01 9.31 4.02
C LEU A 91 -10.57 9.83 4.00
N GLY A 92 -9.79 9.58 5.05
CA GLY A 92 -8.36 9.92 5.11
C GLY A 92 -7.60 9.32 3.94
N MET A 93 -7.82 8.04 3.64
CA MET A 93 -7.21 7.35 2.51
C MET A 93 -7.61 7.96 1.16
N THR A 94 -8.87 8.32 1.00
CA THR A 94 -9.38 8.99 -0.21
C THR A 94 -8.73 10.35 -0.40
N VAL A 95 -8.70 11.18 0.63
CA VAL A 95 -8.04 12.50 0.60
C VAL A 95 -6.55 12.34 0.26
N GLY A 96 -5.85 11.39 0.88
CA GLY A 96 -4.45 11.14 0.60
C GLY A 96 -4.18 10.72 -0.85
N ARG A 97 -5.06 9.91 -1.45
CA ARG A 97 -4.95 9.52 -2.87
C ARG A 97 -5.19 10.69 -3.82
N PHE A 98 -6.19 11.53 -3.56
CA PHE A 98 -6.47 12.69 -4.40
C PHE A 98 -5.39 13.78 -4.31
N THR A 99 -4.83 14.01 -3.14
CA THR A 99 -3.78 15.01 -2.92
C THR A 99 -2.38 14.47 -3.22
N GLY A 100 -2.21 13.16 -3.26
CA GLY A 100 -0.94 12.47 -3.40
C GLY A 100 -0.13 12.89 -4.63
N GLY A 101 -0.78 13.11 -5.78
CA GLY A 101 -0.13 13.58 -6.99
C GLY A 101 0.65 14.88 -6.76
N TRP A 102 0.00 15.88 -6.14
CA TRP A 102 0.65 17.16 -5.83
C TRP A 102 1.88 17.00 -4.92
N PHE A 103 1.81 16.11 -3.92
CA PHE A 103 2.95 15.83 -3.04
C PHE A 103 4.09 15.13 -3.77
N ILE A 104 3.77 14.21 -4.70
CA ILE A 104 4.78 13.48 -5.50
C ILE A 104 5.50 14.43 -6.46
N ASP A 105 4.77 15.39 -7.05
CA ASP A 105 5.35 16.41 -7.95
C ASP A 105 6.25 17.40 -7.20
N ARG A 106 5.92 17.69 -5.94
CA ARG A 106 6.65 18.67 -5.12
C ARG A 106 7.83 18.06 -4.37
N TYR A 107 7.71 16.79 -3.94
CA TYR A 107 8.69 16.09 -3.11
C TYR A 107 9.15 14.80 -3.79
N SER A 108 10.27 14.26 -3.34
CA SER A 108 10.74 12.97 -3.85
C SER A 108 9.80 11.83 -3.44
N ARG A 109 9.69 10.78 -4.28
CA ARG A 109 8.93 9.55 -3.95
C ARG A 109 9.31 8.99 -2.59
N VAL A 110 10.61 8.97 -2.26
CA VAL A 110 11.13 8.51 -0.96
C VAL A 110 10.58 9.34 0.19
N ALA A 111 10.56 10.67 0.05
CA ALA A 111 10.05 11.55 1.09
C ALA A 111 8.55 11.31 1.33
N VAL A 112 7.76 11.15 0.25
CA VAL A 112 6.32 10.88 0.34
C VAL A 112 6.04 9.52 0.98
N VAL A 113 6.69 8.44 0.55
CA VAL A 113 6.52 7.11 1.15
C VAL A 113 6.93 7.10 2.61
N ARG A 114 8.05 7.75 2.95
CA ARG A 114 8.49 7.85 4.36
C ARG A 114 7.52 8.64 5.21
N ALA A 115 7.04 9.79 4.72
CA ALA A 115 6.05 10.60 5.43
C ALA A 115 4.74 9.83 5.63
N SER A 116 4.26 9.12 4.60
CA SER A 116 3.08 8.25 4.67
C SER A 116 3.26 7.14 5.73
N ALA A 117 4.39 6.44 5.71
CA ALA A 117 4.68 5.40 6.69
C ALA A 117 4.78 5.97 8.13
N LEU A 118 5.45 7.10 8.33
CA LEU A 118 5.54 7.74 9.64
C LEU A 118 4.18 8.24 10.15
N MET A 119 3.35 8.78 9.27
CA MET A 119 2.00 9.22 9.62
C MET A 119 1.11 8.02 9.99
N GLY A 120 1.19 6.92 9.23
CA GLY A 120 0.52 5.67 9.56
C GLY A 120 1.00 5.08 10.89
N ALA A 121 2.34 5.06 11.12
CA ALA A 121 2.93 4.60 12.38
C ALA A 121 2.47 5.44 13.57
N LEU A 122 2.41 6.77 13.41
CA LEU A 122 1.90 7.67 14.45
C LEU A 122 0.43 7.37 14.76
N GLY A 123 -0.42 7.24 13.74
CA GLY A 123 -1.84 6.91 13.91
C GLY A 123 -2.02 5.58 14.63
N ILE A 124 -1.35 4.52 14.17
CA ILE A 124 -1.41 3.18 14.79
C ILE A 124 -0.86 3.22 16.22
N GLY A 125 0.28 3.89 16.43
CA GLY A 125 0.90 4.03 17.75
C GLY A 125 -0.02 4.73 18.76
N LEU A 126 -0.68 5.82 18.35
CA LEU A 126 -1.65 6.51 19.22
C LEU A 126 -2.84 5.61 19.58
N ILE A 127 -3.34 4.80 18.65
CA ILE A 127 -4.40 3.82 18.91
C ILE A 127 -3.94 2.76 19.92
N ILE A 128 -2.69 2.31 19.84
CA ILE A 128 -2.16 1.28 20.73
C ILE A 128 -1.90 1.82 22.15
N PHE A 129 -1.27 3.00 22.26
CA PHE A 129 -0.68 3.45 23.52
C PHE A 129 -1.51 4.50 24.27
N VAL A 130 -2.46 5.17 23.58
CA VAL A 130 -3.28 6.20 24.23
C VAL A 130 -4.67 5.66 24.53
N ASP A 131 -5.04 5.71 25.80
CA ASP A 131 -6.34 5.22 26.27
C ASP A 131 -7.38 6.34 26.26
N SER A 132 -7.67 6.86 25.06
CA SER A 132 -8.66 7.92 24.85
C SER A 132 -9.41 7.67 23.54
N ALA A 133 -10.73 7.52 23.65
CA ALA A 133 -11.61 7.32 22.51
C ALA A 133 -11.48 8.46 21.45
N TRP A 134 -11.36 9.70 21.92
CA TRP A 134 -11.18 10.85 21.02
C TRP A 134 -9.87 10.78 20.24
N VAL A 135 -8.77 10.47 20.95
CA VAL A 135 -7.45 10.33 20.30
C VAL A 135 -7.48 9.17 19.32
N ALA A 136 -8.05 8.02 19.69
CA ALA A 136 -8.19 6.88 18.81
C ALA A 136 -8.99 7.24 17.54
N GLY A 137 -10.12 7.94 17.68
CA GLY A 137 -10.95 8.36 16.54
C GLY A 137 -10.24 9.29 15.56
N VAL A 138 -9.45 10.26 16.05
CA VAL A 138 -8.66 11.17 15.20
C VAL A 138 -7.47 10.45 14.57
N SER A 139 -6.82 9.57 15.32
CA SER A 139 -5.64 8.81 14.87
C SER A 139 -5.92 7.89 13.68
N VAL A 140 -7.15 7.42 13.55
CA VAL A 140 -7.62 6.62 12.42
C VAL A 140 -7.52 7.37 11.10
N VAL A 141 -7.81 8.68 11.09
CA VAL A 141 -7.66 9.52 9.89
C VAL A 141 -6.18 9.64 9.51
N LEU A 142 -5.28 9.80 10.48
CA LEU A 142 -3.84 9.81 10.24
C LEU A 142 -3.35 8.48 9.66
N TRP A 143 -3.86 7.36 10.19
CA TRP A 143 -3.56 6.04 9.64
C TRP A 143 -4.05 5.91 8.19
N GLY A 144 -5.28 6.35 7.89
CA GLY A 144 -5.83 6.35 6.53
C GLY A 144 -5.00 7.19 5.54
N LEU A 145 -4.62 8.41 5.94
CA LEU A 145 -3.70 9.25 5.14
C LEU A 145 -2.36 8.53 4.91
N GLY A 146 -1.80 7.92 5.94
CA GLY A 146 -0.54 7.19 5.87
C GLY A 146 -0.61 5.95 4.97
N ALA A 147 -1.73 5.23 4.95
CA ALA A 147 -1.92 4.04 4.11
C ALA A 147 -2.16 4.36 2.63
N SER A 148 -2.57 5.60 2.29
CA SER A 148 -3.14 5.98 1.00
C SER A 148 -2.24 5.77 -0.21
N LEU A 149 -0.93 6.03 -0.10
CA LEU A 149 0.01 6.08 -1.22
C LEU A 149 1.00 4.91 -1.26
N GLY A 150 0.99 4.03 -0.26
CA GLY A 150 1.96 2.96 -0.14
C GLY A 150 1.98 2.03 -1.35
N PHE A 151 0.84 1.44 -1.69
CA PHE A 151 0.73 0.51 -2.79
C PHE A 151 1.02 1.16 -4.16
N PRO A 152 0.39 2.30 -4.54
CA PRO A 152 0.66 2.94 -5.84
C PRO A 152 2.11 3.32 -6.03
N LEU A 153 2.77 3.87 -5.01
CA LEU A 153 4.15 4.33 -5.12
C LEU A 153 5.17 3.19 -5.19
N THR A 154 4.89 2.06 -4.55
CA THR A 154 5.76 0.88 -4.64
C THR A 154 5.63 0.20 -6.00
N ILE A 155 4.43 0.12 -6.57
CA ILE A 155 4.23 -0.36 -7.95
C ILE A 155 4.97 0.53 -8.95
N SER A 156 4.83 1.86 -8.83
CA SER A 156 5.57 2.81 -9.66
C SER A 156 7.08 2.68 -9.48
N ALA A 157 7.56 2.44 -8.26
CA ALA A 157 8.98 2.20 -8.02
C ALA A 157 9.48 0.92 -8.68
N ALA A 158 8.70 -0.16 -8.63
CA ALA A 158 9.07 -1.42 -9.26
C ALA A 158 9.21 -1.29 -10.78
N SER A 159 8.36 -0.48 -11.43
CA SER A 159 8.41 -0.27 -12.88
C SER A 159 9.63 0.54 -13.33
N ASP A 160 10.14 1.44 -12.46
CA ASP A 160 11.18 2.41 -12.84
C ASP A 160 12.61 1.98 -12.46
N THR A 161 12.77 0.97 -11.61
CA THR A 161 14.05 0.71 -10.92
C THR A 161 14.92 -0.39 -11.54
N GLY A 162 14.58 -0.92 -12.71
CA GLY A 162 15.41 -1.94 -13.36
C GLY A 162 14.81 -2.48 -14.65
N PRO A 163 15.53 -3.38 -15.33
CA PRO A 163 15.04 -4.05 -16.52
C PRO A 163 13.85 -4.95 -16.18
N ASP A 164 13.05 -5.31 -17.19
CA ASP A 164 11.89 -6.18 -17.07
C ASP A 164 10.82 -5.64 -16.07
N ALA A 165 10.38 -4.40 -16.32
CA ALA A 165 9.35 -3.74 -15.52
C ALA A 165 8.09 -4.61 -15.28
N PRO A 166 7.53 -5.37 -16.24
CA PRO A 166 6.38 -6.23 -16.01
C PRO A 166 6.60 -7.28 -14.92
N THR A 167 7.74 -7.98 -14.92
CA THR A 167 8.08 -8.97 -13.92
C THR A 167 8.27 -8.33 -12.55
N ARG A 168 8.96 -7.20 -12.47
CA ARG A 168 9.18 -6.45 -11.23
C ARG A 168 7.86 -5.99 -10.61
N VAL A 169 6.99 -5.40 -11.41
CA VAL A 169 5.63 -4.99 -10.98
C VAL A 169 4.83 -6.20 -10.51
N SER A 170 4.88 -7.33 -11.22
CA SER A 170 4.20 -8.56 -10.83
C SER A 170 4.67 -9.08 -9.47
N VAL A 171 5.98 -9.11 -9.22
CA VAL A 171 6.56 -9.55 -7.92
C VAL A 171 6.07 -8.65 -6.78
N VAL A 172 6.15 -7.32 -6.95
CA VAL A 172 5.73 -6.37 -5.92
C VAL A 172 4.22 -6.41 -5.69
N ALA A 173 3.41 -6.48 -6.76
CA ALA A 173 1.96 -6.61 -6.65
C ALA A 173 1.56 -7.90 -5.92
N THR A 174 2.18 -9.04 -6.29
CA THR A 174 1.93 -10.33 -5.62
C THR A 174 2.28 -10.25 -4.14
N THR A 175 3.40 -9.62 -3.78
CA THR A 175 3.80 -9.42 -2.39
C THR A 175 2.76 -8.61 -1.61
N GLY A 176 2.22 -7.54 -2.21
CA GLY A 176 1.15 -6.75 -1.59
C GLY A 176 -0.15 -7.53 -1.43
N TYR A 177 -0.56 -8.30 -2.44
CA TYR A 177 -1.75 -9.16 -2.34
C TYR A 177 -1.58 -10.27 -1.30
N LEU A 178 -0.39 -10.85 -1.16
CA LEU A 178 -0.10 -11.81 -0.08
C LEU A 178 -0.23 -11.16 1.30
N ALA A 179 0.16 -9.89 1.45
CA ALA A 179 -0.04 -9.16 2.70
C ALA A 179 -1.53 -9.00 3.05
N PHE A 180 -2.38 -8.69 2.07
CA PHE A 180 -3.84 -8.64 2.26
C PHE A 180 -4.46 -10.00 2.58
N LEU A 181 -3.92 -11.08 2.02
CA LEU A 181 -4.46 -12.42 2.24
C LEU A 181 -4.03 -13.01 3.59
N VAL A 182 -2.78 -12.84 3.97
CA VAL A 182 -2.18 -13.44 5.17
C VAL A 182 -2.36 -12.56 6.41
N GLY A 183 -2.39 -11.23 6.21
CA GLY A 183 -2.45 -10.26 7.29
C GLY A 183 -3.65 -10.43 8.24
N PRO A 184 -4.88 -10.40 7.73
CA PRO A 184 -6.07 -10.49 8.55
C PRO A 184 -6.17 -11.79 9.37
N PRO A 185 -5.94 -13.00 8.81
CA PRO A 185 -5.92 -14.22 9.60
C PRO A 185 -4.83 -14.24 10.69
N LEU A 186 -3.64 -13.73 10.38
CA LEU A 186 -2.56 -13.64 11.35
C LEU A 186 -2.94 -12.72 12.52
N LEU A 187 -3.50 -11.56 12.23
CA LEU A 187 -3.95 -10.63 13.27
C LEU A 187 -5.14 -11.18 14.07
N GLY A 188 -6.04 -11.92 13.44
CA GLY A 188 -7.11 -12.62 14.13
C GLY A 188 -6.55 -13.60 15.15
N TYR A 189 -5.63 -14.45 14.75
CA TYR A 189 -4.96 -15.40 15.64
C TYR A 189 -4.24 -14.70 16.79
N LEU A 190 -3.47 -13.65 16.50
CA LEU A 190 -2.79 -12.89 17.55
C LEU A 190 -3.77 -12.14 18.46
N GLY A 191 -4.86 -11.62 17.89
CA GLY A 191 -5.91 -10.92 18.62
C GLY A 191 -6.65 -11.80 19.61
N GLU A 192 -6.94 -13.05 19.24
CA GLU A 192 -7.56 -14.03 20.13
C GLU A 192 -6.67 -14.38 21.34
N HIS A 193 -5.35 -14.44 21.16
CA HIS A 193 -4.42 -14.86 22.21
C HIS A 193 -3.92 -13.70 23.07
N TYR A 194 -3.71 -12.51 22.48
CA TYR A 194 -3.04 -11.38 23.14
C TYR A 194 -3.89 -10.11 23.18
N GLY A 195 -5.10 -10.17 22.65
CA GLY A 195 -5.93 -8.99 22.42
C GLY A 195 -5.57 -8.22 21.15
N LEU A 196 -6.58 -7.71 20.46
CA LEU A 196 -6.43 -7.10 19.14
C LEU A 196 -5.54 -5.84 19.18
N ARG A 197 -5.64 -5.04 20.25
CA ARG A 197 -4.80 -3.85 20.47
C ARG A 197 -3.30 -4.21 20.54
N SER A 198 -2.96 -5.32 21.20
CA SER A 198 -1.57 -5.83 21.24
C SER A 198 -1.12 -6.41 19.90
N ALA A 199 -2.02 -7.08 19.18
CA ALA A 199 -1.71 -7.60 17.84
C ALA A 199 -1.31 -6.49 16.85
N MET A 200 -1.85 -5.26 17.02
CA MET A 200 -1.47 -4.10 16.20
C MET A 200 0.00 -3.67 16.36
N LEU A 201 0.73 -4.14 17.37
CA LEU A 201 2.18 -3.91 17.47
C LEU A 201 2.95 -4.50 16.29
N VAL A 202 2.48 -5.61 15.72
CA VAL A 202 3.08 -6.21 14.51
C VAL A 202 2.91 -5.26 13.32
N VAL A 203 1.72 -4.68 13.17
CA VAL A 203 1.43 -3.69 12.11
C VAL A 203 2.34 -2.47 12.29
N LEU A 204 2.43 -1.94 13.51
CA LEU A 204 3.28 -0.79 13.84
C LEU A 204 4.75 -1.07 13.50
N ALA A 205 5.28 -2.22 13.90
CA ALA A 205 6.66 -2.61 13.62
C ALA A 205 6.93 -2.68 12.10
N LEU A 206 6.03 -3.27 11.33
CA LEU A 206 6.15 -3.35 9.88
C LEU A 206 6.12 -1.96 9.22
N VAL A 207 5.22 -1.08 9.65
CA VAL A 207 5.14 0.29 9.09
C VAL A 207 6.37 1.11 9.43
N ILE A 208 6.92 0.97 10.64
CA ILE A 208 8.21 1.60 11.01
C ILE A 208 9.34 1.06 10.14
N LEU A 209 9.39 -0.26 9.90
CA LEU A 209 10.36 -0.87 9.00
C LEU A 209 10.24 -0.28 7.59
N ALA A 210 9.01 -0.12 7.06
CA ALA A 210 8.79 0.52 5.76
C ALA A 210 9.35 1.96 5.72
N ALA A 211 9.20 2.75 6.79
CA ALA A 211 9.76 4.10 6.88
C ALA A 211 11.30 4.10 6.84
N ILE A 212 11.93 3.12 7.49
CA ILE A 212 13.39 2.96 7.52
C ILE A 212 13.92 2.62 6.12
N VAL A 213 13.31 1.63 5.46
CA VAL A 213 13.76 1.14 4.15
C VAL A 213 13.17 1.92 2.96
N ALA A 214 12.46 3.01 3.20
CA ALA A 214 11.79 3.82 2.17
C ALA A 214 12.73 4.32 1.06
N LYS A 215 14.06 4.37 1.28
CA LYS A 215 15.04 4.68 0.22
C LYS A 215 14.97 3.72 -0.97
N ALA A 216 14.49 2.50 -0.79
CA ALA A 216 14.35 1.52 -1.86
C ALA A 216 13.46 1.99 -3.01
N VAL A 217 12.47 2.86 -2.74
CA VAL A 217 11.58 3.41 -3.77
C VAL A 217 12.17 4.63 -4.51
N ALA A 218 13.45 4.95 -4.32
CA ALA A 218 14.11 6.04 -5.03
C ALA A 218 14.06 5.82 -6.56
N LYS A 219 13.89 6.91 -7.32
CA LYS A 219 14.09 6.85 -8.76
C LYS A 219 15.59 6.59 -9.05
N PRO A 220 15.92 5.82 -10.10
CA PRO A 220 17.30 5.70 -10.57
C PRO A 220 17.88 7.07 -10.92
N ASP A 221 19.16 7.27 -10.62
CA ASP A 221 19.85 8.49 -11.07
C ASP A 221 19.90 8.53 -12.60
N THR A 222 19.65 9.69 -13.19
CA THR A 222 19.64 9.92 -14.64
C THR A 222 20.94 9.47 -15.32
N LYS A 223 22.07 9.51 -14.60
CA LYS A 223 23.37 9.02 -15.08
C LYS A 223 23.40 7.50 -15.30
N THR A 224 22.67 6.73 -14.51
CA THR A 224 22.59 5.28 -14.63
C THR A 224 21.68 4.89 -15.80
N GLN A 225 20.62 5.65 -16.07
CA GLN A 225 19.74 5.44 -17.21
C GLN A 225 20.47 5.65 -18.54
N THR A 226 21.24 6.72 -18.67
CA THR A 226 22.02 7.00 -19.91
C THR A 226 23.11 5.95 -20.14
N ALA A 227 23.66 5.34 -19.11
CA ALA A 227 24.65 4.28 -19.22
C ALA A 227 24.01 2.94 -19.67
N MET A 228 22.76 2.66 -19.25
CA MET A 228 22.01 1.48 -19.71
C MET A 228 21.46 1.61 -21.13
N GLU A 229 21.20 2.83 -21.58
CA GLU A 229 20.68 3.12 -22.95
C GLU A 229 21.80 3.09 -24.01
N ASN A 230 23.07 3.24 -23.59
CA ASN A 230 24.25 3.25 -24.43
C ASN A 230 25.08 1.94 -24.37
N SER A 231 24.65 0.91 -23.68
CA SER A 231 25.27 -0.42 -23.60
C SER A 231 24.47 -1.45 -24.40
#